data_93808353346a72b8be641a8eb98181c3
#
_entry.id   93808353346a72b8be641a8eb98181c3
#
_cell.length_a   1.000
_cell.length_b   1.000
_cell.length_c   1.000
_cell.angle_alpha   90.00
_cell.angle_beta   90.00
_cell.angle_gamma   90.00
#
_symmetry.space_group_name_H-M   'P 1'
#
loop_
_entity.id
_entity.type
_entity.pdbx_description
1 polymer ?
#
loop_
_entity_poly.entity_id
_entity_poly.type
_entity_poly.pdbx_seq_one_letter_code
_entity_poly.pdbx_strand_id
1 'polypeptide(L)'
;MEVIPERGDIWWVALDSTPGSEIRKTRPCVVVSVKALNERRRTVIVVPLSSSPKASPPILIPVSCEGRPAVAVSDQIRAVAKERLRSQLGVVTTEELATLEDGLRQIMQL
;
A
#
# COMPACT_ATOMS: atom_id res chain seq x y z
N MET A 1 19.93 10.01 7.27
CA MET A 1 19.03 10.75 6.37
C MET A 1 17.75 9.98 6.18
N GLU A 2 16.64 10.64 6.40
CA GLU A 2 15.35 9.98 6.32
C GLU A 2 14.90 9.87 4.88
N VAL A 3 14.49 8.69 4.45
CA VAL A 3 13.93 8.50 3.13
C VAL A 3 12.45 8.80 3.18
N ILE A 4 12.01 9.73 2.32
CA ILE A 4 10.60 10.09 2.24
C ILE A 4 9.92 9.13 1.27
N PRO A 5 8.88 8.40 1.71
CA PRO A 5 8.13 7.53 0.80
C PRO A 5 7.47 8.34 -0.30
N GLU A 6 7.46 7.78 -1.50
CA GLU A 6 6.84 8.40 -2.67
C GLU A 6 5.65 7.58 -3.13
N ARG A 7 4.68 8.26 -3.72
CA ARG A 7 3.49 7.61 -4.28
C ARG A 7 3.90 6.58 -5.31
N GLY A 8 3.40 5.37 -5.17
CA GLY A 8 3.75 4.23 -6.03
C GLY A 8 4.82 3.32 -5.44
N ASP A 9 5.51 3.75 -4.40
CA ASP A 9 6.48 2.88 -3.71
C ASP A 9 5.78 1.69 -3.07
N ILE A 10 6.47 0.55 -3.04
CA ILE A 10 6.05 -0.59 -2.23
C ILE A 10 7.02 -0.70 -1.05
N TRP A 11 6.45 -0.72 0.16
CA TRP A 11 7.21 -0.83 1.40
C TRP A 11 6.71 -1.99 2.25
N TRP A 12 7.62 -2.62 2.99
CA TRP A 12 7.23 -3.46 4.12
C TRP A 12 6.68 -2.56 5.21
N VAL A 13 5.46 -2.84 5.66
CA VAL A 13 4.78 -2.02 6.66
C VAL A 13 4.29 -2.92 7.78
N ALA A 14 4.63 -2.55 9.01
CA ALA A 14 4.09 -3.21 10.18
C ALA A 14 2.66 -2.72 10.41
N LEU A 15 1.70 -3.46 9.90
CA LEU A 15 0.28 -3.10 9.98
C LEU A 15 -0.29 -3.45 11.33
N ASP A 16 0.27 -3.70 12.37
CA ASP A 16 -0.16 -4.02 13.55
C ASP A 16 -1.21 -3.87 14.07
N SER A 17 -1.46 -4.23 14.91
CA SER A 17 -1.85 -5.00 15.85
C SER A 17 -2.90 -4.48 16.75
N THR A 18 -4.07 -4.98 16.59
CA THR A 18 -5.11 -4.84 17.58
C THR A 18 -4.60 -5.40 18.88
N PRO A 19 -4.77 -4.71 20.00
CA PRO A 19 -4.44 -5.28 21.30
C PRO A 19 -5.07 -6.64 21.47
N GLY A 20 -4.30 -7.60 21.87
CA GLY A 20 -4.77 -8.98 22.02
C GLY A 20 -4.53 -9.86 20.82
N SER A 21 -4.09 -9.30 19.69
CA SER A 21 -3.68 -10.12 18.56
C SER A 21 -2.26 -10.60 18.77
N GLU A 22 -2.07 -11.89 18.65
CA GLU A 22 -0.74 -12.49 18.79
C GLU A 22 0.08 -12.39 17.53
N ILE A 23 -0.58 -12.15 16.40
CA ILE A 23 0.08 -12.13 15.10
C ILE A 23 0.33 -10.69 14.68
N ARG A 24 1.60 -10.33 14.65
CA ARG A 24 2.01 -9.06 14.07
C ARG A 24 2.17 -9.27 12.59
N LYS A 25 1.36 -8.57 11.83
CA LYS A 25 1.45 -8.70 10.38
C LYS A 25 2.26 -7.57 9.81
N THR A 26 3.39 -7.92 9.24
CA THR A 26 4.13 -7.02 8.36
C THR A 26 3.81 -7.44 6.94
N ARG A 27 3.36 -6.50 6.12
CA ARG A 27 2.96 -6.78 4.74
C ARG A 27 3.52 -5.75 3.79
N PRO A 28 3.74 -6.15 2.53
CA PRO A 28 4.01 -5.16 1.50
C PRO A 28 2.77 -4.28 1.32
N CYS A 29 3.00 -2.98 1.18
CA CYS A 29 1.92 -2.02 0.93
C CYS A 29 2.38 -1.04 -0.13
N VAL A 30 1.45 -0.59 -0.97
CA VAL A 30 1.70 0.48 -1.93
C VAL A 30 1.40 1.81 -1.27
N VAL A 31 2.34 2.74 -1.33
CA VAL A 31 2.12 4.11 -0.87
C VAL A 31 1.30 4.84 -1.92
N VAL A 32 0.16 5.38 -1.53
CA VAL A 32 -0.73 6.10 -2.45
C VAL A 32 -0.81 7.60 -2.17
N SER A 33 -0.34 8.05 -1.02
CA SER A 33 -0.27 9.48 -0.72
C SER A 33 0.93 10.11 -1.41
N VAL A 34 0.75 11.38 -1.82
CA VAL A 34 1.79 12.11 -2.54
C VAL A 34 2.95 12.46 -1.63
N LYS A 35 4.14 12.59 -2.22
CA LYS A 35 5.37 12.87 -1.49
C LYS A 35 5.26 14.12 -0.61
N ALA A 36 4.66 15.18 -1.12
CA ALA A 36 4.51 16.43 -0.37
C ALA A 36 3.75 16.22 0.94
N LEU A 37 2.71 15.39 0.91
CA LEU A 37 1.96 15.03 2.11
C LEU A 37 2.83 14.17 3.03
N ASN A 38 3.52 13.19 2.46
CA ASN A 38 4.37 12.26 3.22
C ASN A 38 5.50 12.98 3.95
N GLU A 39 6.00 14.08 3.39
CA GLU A 39 7.01 14.90 4.04
C GLU A 39 6.48 15.63 5.26
N ARG A 40 5.25 16.11 5.19
CA ARG A 40 4.68 17.01 6.20
C ARG A 40 3.94 16.31 7.32
N ARG A 41 3.42 15.13 7.05
CA ARG A 41 2.60 14.41 8.03
C ARG A 41 3.43 13.33 8.71
N ARG A 42 2.98 12.89 9.86
CA ARG A 42 3.58 11.74 10.57
C ARG A 42 3.05 10.41 10.05
N THR A 43 2.11 10.46 9.12
CA THR A 43 1.47 9.28 8.54
C THR A 43 1.64 9.28 7.03
N VAL A 44 1.50 8.11 6.44
CA VAL A 44 1.37 7.93 5.00
C VAL A 44 0.14 7.09 4.74
N ILE A 45 -0.44 7.23 3.55
CA ILE A 45 -1.62 6.44 3.17
C ILE A 45 -1.15 5.29 2.30
N VAL A 46 -1.51 4.08 2.68
CA VAL A 46 -1.07 2.86 2.01
C VAL A 46 -2.23 1.94 1.69
N VAL A 47 -2.01 1.06 0.70
CA VAL A 47 -2.93 -0.01 0.34
C VAL A 47 -2.16 -1.33 0.52
N PRO A 48 -2.63 -2.24 1.38
CA PRO A 48 -1.94 -3.51 1.60
C PRO A 48 -2.00 -4.42 0.37
N LEU A 49 -0.96 -5.22 0.21
CA LEU A 49 -0.91 -6.26 -0.82
C LEU A 49 -1.18 -7.63 -0.20
N SER A 50 -1.76 -8.50 -1.01
CA SER A 50 -1.98 -9.90 -0.65
C SER A 50 -1.51 -10.79 -1.79
N SER A 51 -0.96 -11.94 -1.47
CA SER A 51 -0.50 -12.90 -2.49
C SER A 51 -1.54 -13.97 -2.82
N SER A 52 -2.61 -14.07 -2.03
CA SER A 52 -3.54 -15.19 -2.16
C SER A 52 -4.68 -15.02 -3.15
N PRO A 53 -5.43 -13.91 -3.16
CA PRO A 53 -6.62 -13.83 -3.99
C PRO A 53 -6.28 -13.63 -5.45
N LYS A 54 -7.21 -14.00 -6.32
CA LYS A 54 -7.14 -13.61 -7.73
C LYS A 54 -7.52 -12.16 -7.88
N ALA A 55 -6.93 -11.51 -8.88
CA ALA A 55 -7.30 -10.14 -9.20
C ALA A 55 -8.81 -10.03 -9.50
N SER A 56 -9.43 -9.01 -8.97
CA SER A 56 -10.87 -8.75 -9.14
C SER A 56 -11.13 -7.26 -8.94
N PRO A 57 -10.80 -6.43 -9.96
CA PRO A 57 -11.06 -5.01 -9.84
C PRO A 57 -12.56 -4.72 -9.65
N PRO A 58 -12.90 -3.65 -8.96
CA PRO A 58 -12.04 -2.57 -8.43
C PRO A 58 -11.43 -2.84 -7.06
N ILE A 59 -11.71 -3.99 -6.44
CA ILE A 59 -11.27 -4.26 -5.06
C ILE A 59 -9.88 -4.88 -5.00
N LEU A 60 -9.61 -5.86 -5.85
CA LEU A 60 -8.35 -6.60 -5.87
C LEU A 60 -7.61 -6.26 -7.17
N ILE A 61 -6.64 -5.36 -7.07
CA ILE A 61 -5.93 -4.81 -8.23
C ILE A 61 -4.63 -5.57 -8.44
N PRO A 62 -4.39 -6.11 -9.65
CA PRO A 62 -3.17 -6.86 -9.90
C PRO A 62 -1.94 -5.96 -9.90
N VAL A 63 -0.94 -6.34 -9.13
CA VAL A 63 0.36 -5.66 -9.10
C VAL A 63 1.46 -6.71 -9.02
N SER A 64 2.69 -6.31 -9.34
CA SER A 64 3.86 -7.16 -9.16
C SER A 64 4.67 -6.64 -7.98
N CYS A 65 5.09 -7.55 -7.12
CA CYS A 65 5.97 -7.21 -6.00
C CYS A 65 7.14 -8.18 -6.03
N GLU A 66 8.33 -7.64 -6.21
CA GLU A 66 9.56 -8.44 -6.30
C GLU A 66 9.47 -9.55 -7.34
N GLY A 67 8.91 -9.25 -8.49
CA GLY A 67 8.78 -10.21 -9.59
C GLY A 67 7.67 -11.25 -9.42
N ARG A 68 6.86 -11.14 -8.37
CA ARG A 68 5.77 -12.08 -8.11
C ARG A 68 4.42 -11.39 -8.20
N PRO A 69 3.39 -12.10 -8.72
CA PRO A 69 2.05 -11.51 -8.75
C PRO A 69 1.49 -11.34 -7.34
N ALA A 70 0.81 -10.23 -7.14
CA ALA A 70 0.09 -9.93 -5.91
C ALA A 70 -1.14 -9.11 -6.27
N VAL A 71 -1.96 -8.81 -5.28
CA VAL A 71 -3.11 -7.91 -5.46
C VAL A 71 -3.07 -6.82 -4.40
N ALA A 72 -3.35 -5.60 -4.81
CA ALA A 72 -3.56 -4.49 -3.90
C ALA A 72 -5.02 -4.50 -3.48
N VAL A 73 -5.27 -4.53 -2.18
CA VAL A 73 -6.62 -4.64 -1.62
C VAL A 73 -7.15 -3.23 -1.38
N SER A 74 -7.81 -2.68 -2.39
CA SER A 74 -8.21 -1.27 -2.43
C SER A 74 -9.05 -0.83 -1.25
N ASP A 75 -9.99 -1.67 -0.82
CA ASP A 75 -10.88 -1.31 0.28
C ASP A 75 -10.23 -1.36 1.66
N GLN A 76 -8.98 -1.79 1.73
CA GLN A 76 -8.21 -1.75 2.96
C GLN A 76 -7.24 -0.56 3.02
N ILE A 77 -7.44 0.42 2.18
CA ILE A 77 -6.67 1.67 2.22
C ILE A 77 -6.71 2.26 3.63
N ARG A 78 -5.54 2.67 4.12
CA ARG A 78 -5.44 3.20 5.48
C ARG A 78 -4.24 4.10 5.65
N ALA A 79 -4.31 4.95 6.66
CA ALA A 79 -3.17 5.74 7.09
C ALA A 79 -2.37 4.94 8.11
N VAL A 80 -1.06 4.97 8.01
CA VAL A 80 -0.16 4.34 8.98
C VAL A 80 0.92 5.34 9.40
N ALA A 81 1.43 5.20 10.61
CA ALA A 81 2.52 6.03 11.07
C ALA A 81 3.79 5.72 10.26
N LYS A 82 4.58 6.74 9.95
CA LYS A 82 5.81 6.55 9.14
C LYS A 82 6.77 5.56 9.76
N GLU A 83 6.87 5.51 11.07
CA GLU A 83 7.78 4.57 11.72
C GLU A 83 7.37 3.12 11.55
N ARG A 84 6.19 2.85 11.02
CA ARG A 84 5.77 1.49 10.68
C ARG A 84 6.32 1.02 9.34
N LEU A 85 6.85 1.92 8.52
CA LEU A 85 7.49 1.56 7.27
C LEU A 85 8.90 1.04 7.59
N ARG A 86 9.19 -0.17 7.12
CA ARG A 86 10.45 -0.85 7.45
C ARG A 86 11.50 -0.74 6.36
N SER A 87 11.19 -1.24 5.17
CA SER A 87 12.12 -1.18 4.04
C SER A 87 11.34 -1.08 2.74
N GLN A 88 11.92 -0.39 1.78
CA GLN A 88 11.33 -0.29 0.46
C GLN A 88 11.61 -1.56 -0.33
N LEU A 89 10.58 -2.11 -0.96
CA LEU A 89 10.67 -3.32 -1.75
C LEU A 89 10.75 -3.04 -3.25
N GLY A 90 10.21 -1.94 -3.69
CA GLY A 90 10.16 -1.62 -5.11
C GLY A 90 9.16 -0.52 -5.39
N VAL A 91 8.69 -0.49 -6.64
CA VAL A 91 7.74 0.52 -7.12
C VAL A 91 6.78 -0.17 -8.06
N VAL A 92 5.50 0.16 -7.98
CA VAL A 92 4.52 -0.35 -8.95
C VAL A 92 4.73 0.33 -10.30
N THR A 93 4.29 -0.32 -11.38
CA THR A 93 4.36 0.30 -12.70
C THR A 93 3.32 1.41 -12.81
N THR A 94 3.49 2.27 -13.79
CA THR A 94 2.52 3.34 -14.08
C THR A 94 1.14 2.77 -14.34
N GLU A 95 1.05 1.66 -15.07
CA GLU A 95 -0.21 1.00 -15.39
C GLU A 95 -0.87 0.41 -14.14
N GLU A 96 -0.08 -0.23 -13.29
CA GLU A 96 -0.58 -0.80 -12.04
C GLU A 96 -1.13 0.30 -11.14
N LEU A 97 -0.40 1.42 -11.03
CA LEU A 97 -0.85 2.53 -10.22
C LEU A 97 -2.13 3.15 -10.77
N ALA A 98 -2.22 3.32 -12.10
CA ALA A 98 -3.42 3.86 -12.74
C ALA A 98 -4.64 2.97 -12.47
N THR A 99 -4.48 1.66 -12.55
CA THR A 99 -5.57 0.72 -12.27
C THR A 99 -5.98 0.78 -10.80
N LEU A 100 -5.02 0.91 -9.91
CA LEU A 100 -5.30 1.05 -8.48
C LEU A 100 -6.04 2.36 -8.20
N GLU A 101 -5.61 3.47 -8.81
CA GLU A 101 -6.31 4.75 -8.70
C GLU A 101 -7.75 4.66 -9.15
N ASP A 102 -7.97 4.00 -10.28
CA ASP A 102 -9.31 3.82 -10.80
C ASP A 102 -10.18 3.00 -9.84
N GLY A 103 -9.61 1.94 -9.27
CA GLY A 103 -10.29 1.14 -8.26
C GLY A 103 -10.67 1.98 -7.04
N LEU A 104 -9.74 2.79 -6.55
CA LEU A 104 -10.00 3.68 -5.41
C LEU A 104 -11.08 4.71 -5.73
N ARG A 105 -11.08 5.26 -6.95
CA ARG A 105 -12.16 6.19 -7.37
C ARG A 105 -13.50 5.50 -7.34
N GLN A 106 -13.59 4.28 -7.83
CA GLN A 106 -14.84 3.54 -7.89
C GLN A 106 -15.38 3.24 -6.49
N ILE A 107 -14.55 2.71 -5.61
CA ILE A 107 -15.04 2.32 -4.27
C ILE A 107 -15.32 3.52 -3.37
N MET A 108 -14.72 4.67 -3.66
CA MET A 108 -14.94 5.89 -2.88
C MET A 108 -15.77 6.94 -3.60
N GLN A 109 -16.16 6.68 -4.84
CA GLN A 109 -16.95 7.60 -5.68
C GLN A 109 -16.28 8.97 -5.84
N LEU A 110 -15.01 8.94 -6.15
CA LEU A 110 -14.24 10.17 -6.37
C LEU A 110 -14.27 10.59 -7.84
#